data_0c5631c055d16b34ba8735b7e71c55e4
#
_entry.id   0c5631c055d16b34ba8735b7e71c55e4
#
_cell.length_a   1.000
_cell.length_b   1.000
_cell.length_c   1.000
_cell.angle_alpha   90.00
_cell.angle_beta   90.00
_cell.angle_gamma   90.00
#
_symmetry.space_group_name_H-M   'P 1'
#
loop_
_entity.id
_entity.type
_entity.pdbx_description
1 polymer ?
#
loop_
_entity_poly.entity_id
_entity_poly.type
_entity_poly.pdbx_seq_one_letter_code
_entity_poly.pdbx_strand_id
1 'polypeptide(L)'
;QQVSGVRAARELPVVAPLSINGVTLHHYSDLRFAVFPRRGGRAPEFDRSDTLEWMGRFIGRIHAVGEVAAFKERGEINIHSFGEEPRDFLKHGRFLPAELSSVYFGVVDQALEGARRCFERAGDVATLRLHGDCHCGNVLWVEGEGGGPWFVDFDDSRMGPAVQDLWMLLSGERADQSRQLADVL
;
A
#
# COMPACT_ATOMS: atom_id res chain seq x y z
N GLN A 1 6.97 9.62 13.15
CA GLN A 1 7.09 11.03 12.81
C GLN A 1 5.74 11.56 12.38
N GLN A 2 5.27 12.58 13.04
CA GLN A 2 3.98 13.20 12.97
C GLN A 2 3.42 13.23 11.54
N VAL A 3 2.27 12.59 11.35
CA VAL A 3 1.27 13.13 10.46
C VAL A 3 0.88 14.46 11.08
N SER A 4 1.65 15.49 10.76
CA SER A 4 1.42 16.84 11.23
C SER A 4 0.18 17.38 10.54
N GLY A 5 -0.88 17.43 11.28
CA GLY A 5 -2.13 17.97 10.87
C GLY A 5 -3.28 17.22 11.53
N VAL A 6 -3.46 17.43 12.83
CA VAL A 6 -4.63 16.96 13.60
C VAL A 6 -5.97 17.34 12.92
N ARG A 7 -5.98 18.28 11.98
CA ARG A 7 -7.15 18.60 11.15
C ARG A 7 -7.32 17.66 9.96
N ALA A 8 -6.25 17.33 9.23
CA ALA A 8 -6.32 16.39 8.10
C ALA A 8 -6.65 14.97 8.57
N ALA A 9 -6.13 14.54 9.73
CA ALA A 9 -6.43 13.23 10.30
C ALA A 9 -7.92 13.05 10.71
N ARG A 10 -8.70 14.13 10.84
CA ARG A 10 -10.14 14.03 11.09
C ARG A 10 -10.97 13.86 9.82
N GLU A 11 -10.40 14.10 8.66
CA GLU A 11 -11.07 13.99 7.36
C GLU A 11 -10.71 12.71 6.61
N LEU A 12 -9.63 12.03 7.02
CA LEU A 12 -9.22 10.75 6.45
C LEU A 12 -9.74 9.60 7.29
N PRO A 13 -10.36 8.58 6.67
CA PRO A 13 -10.85 7.41 7.37
C PRO A 13 -9.71 6.43 7.67
N VAL A 14 -8.73 6.86 8.44
CA VAL A 14 -7.58 6.04 8.85
C VAL A 14 -7.63 5.74 10.34
N VAL A 15 -7.25 4.54 10.73
CA VAL A 15 -7.10 4.18 12.13
C VAL A 15 -5.69 4.60 12.56
N ALA A 16 -5.59 5.82 13.11
CA ALA A 16 -4.32 6.37 13.58
C ALA A 16 -3.96 5.87 14.98
N PRO A 17 -2.67 5.76 15.32
CA PRO A 17 -2.23 5.41 16.67
C PRO A 17 -2.66 6.50 17.68
N LEU A 18 -2.98 6.06 18.88
CA LEU A 18 -3.33 6.94 19.99
C LEU A 18 -2.09 7.74 20.43
N SER A 19 -2.29 9.04 20.62
CA SER A 19 -1.27 9.90 21.23
C SER A 19 -1.43 9.87 22.76
N ILE A 20 -0.44 9.32 23.47
CA ILE A 20 -0.38 9.30 24.92
C ILE A 20 0.78 10.20 25.35
N ASN A 21 0.49 11.25 26.09
CA ASN A 21 1.47 12.28 26.46
C ASN A 21 2.19 12.92 25.25
N GLY A 22 1.50 13.09 24.14
CA GLY A 22 2.05 13.68 22.91
C GLY A 22 2.89 12.72 22.06
N VAL A 23 3.00 11.45 22.42
CA VAL A 23 3.80 10.42 21.72
C VAL A 23 2.89 9.32 21.21
N THR A 24 3.16 8.84 20.00
CA THR A 24 2.43 7.72 19.37
C THR A 24 3.25 6.43 19.31
N LEU A 25 4.58 6.52 19.39
CA LEU A 25 5.48 5.38 19.45
C LEU A 25 6.02 5.27 20.88
N HIS A 26 5.72 4.18 21.54
CA HIS A 26 6.09 3.92 22.94
C HIS A 26 7.22 2.91 23.01
N HIS A 27 7.94 2.95 24.14
CA HIS A 27 9.06 2.05 24.43
C HIS A 27 8.79 1.34 25.76
N TYR A 28 9.03 0.04 25.78
CA TYR A 28 9.05 -0.76 26.99
C TYR A 28 10.17 -1.80 26.88
N SER A 29 11.18 -1.72 27.72
CA SER A 29 12.45 -2.45 27.56
C SER A 29 13.00 -2.23 26.13
N ASP A 30 13.29 -3.29 25.41
CA ASP A 30 13.79 -3.25 24.02
C ASP A 30 12.68 -3.23 22.95
N LEU A 31 11.41 -3.20 23.37
CA LEU A 31 10.27 -3.20 22.46
C LEU A 31 9.81 -1.79 22.13
N ARG A 32 9.48 -1.58 20.88
CA ARG A 32 8.77 -0.39 20.38
C ARG A 32 7.36 -0.78 19.97
N PHE A 33 6.36 -0.05 20.40
CA PHE A 33 4.96 -0.35 20.10
C PHE A 33 4.12 0.91 19.94
N ALA A 34 3.01 0.78 19.23
CA ALA A 34 1.96 1.78 19.16
C ALA A 34 0.62 1.16 19.59
N VAL A 35 -0.27 1.99 20.10
CA VAL A 35 -1.62 1.58 20.53
C VAL A 35 -2.63 2.19 19.60
N PHE A 36 -3.55 1.38 19.07
CA PHE A 36 -4.58 1.83 18.15
C PHE A 36 -5.97 1.69 18.77
N PRO A 37 -6.93 2.57 18.46
CA PRO A 37 -8.30 2.35 18.85
C PRO A 37 -8.86 1.14 18.10
N ARG A 38 -9.60 0.29 18.81
CA ARG A 38 -10.31 -0.81 18.15
C ARG A 38 -11.43 -0.25 17.27
N ARG A 39 -11.43 -0.61 15.99
CA ARG A 39 -12.51 -0.32 15.04
C ARG A 39 -13.21 -1.61 14.64
N GLY A 40 -14.53 -1.55 14.54
CA GLY A 40 -15.34 -2.60 13.91
C GLY A 40 -15.39 -2.38 12.40
N GLY A 41 -15.85 -3.38 11.69
CA GLY A 41 -16.02 -3.37 10.25
C GLY A 41 -15.75 -4.75 9.67
N ARG A 42 -16.06 -4.92 8.39
CA ARG A 42 -15.73 -6.11 7.59
C ARG A 42 -14.97 -5.70 6.34
N ALA A 43 -14.26 -6.63 5.71
CA ALA A 43 -13.66 -6.37 4.43
C ALA A 43 -14.74 -5.95 3.39
N PRO A 44 -14.49 -4.91 2.59
CA PRO A 44 -15.43 -4.52 1.53
C PRO A 44 -15.45 -5.55 0.40
N GLU A 45 -16.58 -5.61 -0.30
CA GLU A 45 -16.75 -6.39 -1.53
C GLU A 45 -16.42 -5.51 -2.73
N PHE A 46 -15.33 -5.83 -3.44
CA PHE A 46 -14.84 -5.04 -4.60
C PHE A 46 -15.47 -5.43 -5.94
N ASP A 47 -16.45 -6.30 -5.94
CA ASP A 47 -17.28 -6.64 -7.09
C ASP A 47 -18.39 -5.61 -7.38
N ARG A 48 -18.63 -4.68 -6.46
CA ARG A 48 -19.64 -3.63 -6.55
C ARG A 48 -19.03 -2.30 -6.98
N SER A 49 -19.61 -1.71 -8.04
CA SER A 49 -19.17 -0.42 -8.59
C SER A 49 -19.24 0.71 -7.55
N ASP A 50 -20.31 0.77 -6.74
CA ASP A 50 -20.46 1.79 -5.70
C ASP A 50 -19.36 1.68 -4.61
N THR A 51 -18.95 0.47 -4.24
CA THR A 51 -17.85 0.24 -3.30
C THR A 51 -16.53 0.71 -3.89
N LEU A 52 -16.26 0.40 -5.16
CA LEU A 52 -15.03 0.81 -5.86
C LEU A 52 -14.94 2.34 -6.00
N GLU A 53 -16.04 3.00 -6.35
CA GLU A 53 -16.11 4.47 -6.43
C GLU A 53 -15.79 5.11 -5.07
N TRP A 54 -16.35 4.59 -3.98
CA TRP A 54 -16.03 5.06 -2.63
C TRP A 54 -14.56 4.83 -2.29
N MET A 55 -14.02 3.66 -2.60
CA MET A 55 -12.59 3.36 -2.37
C MET A 55 -11.69 4.33 -3.13
N GLY A 56 -11.97 4.58 -4.40
CA GLY A 56 -11.22 5.54 -5.21
C GLY A 56 -11.21 6.94 -4.60
N ARG A 57 -12.37 7.44 -4.16
CA ARG A 57 -12.50 8.74 -3.50
C ARG A 57 -11.67 8.85 -2.22
N PHE A 58 -11.65 7.80 -1.40
CA PHE A 58 -10.90 7.83 -0.14
C PHE A 58 -9.40 7.63 -0.34
N ILE A 59 -9.00 6.73 -1.25
CA ILE A 59 -7.60 6.57 -1.63
C ILE A 59 -7.06 7.86 -2.25
N GLY A 60 -7.83 8.52 -3.11
CA GLY A 60 -7.48 9.83 -3.65
C GLY A 60 -7.22 10.90 -2.58
N ARG A 61 -7.99 10.90 -1.49
CA ARG A 61 -7.73 11.79 -0.33
C ARG A 61 -6.44 11.40 0.41
N ILE A 62 -6.18 10.11 0.59
CA ILE A 62 -4.92 9.62 1.20
C ILE A 62 -3.74 10.07 0.33
N HIS A 63 -3.84 9.89 -0.98
CA HIS A 63 -2.83 10.30 -1.95
C HIS A 63 -2.60 11.82 -1.95
N ALA A 64 -3.64 12.63 -1.91
CA ALA A 64 -3.52 14.09 -1.82
C ALA A 64 -2.73 14.54 -0.57
N VAL A 65 -2.91 13.86 0.56
CA VAL A 65 -2.08 14.08 1.76
C VAL A 65 -0.68 13.49 1.56
N GLY A 66 -0.58 12.36 0.86
CA GLY A 66 0.68 11.68 0.54
C GLY A 66 1.62 12.51 -0.33
N GLU A 67 1.08 13.32 -1.23
CA GLU A 67 1.82 14.15 -2.16
C GLU A 67 2.52 15.36 -1.50
N VAL A 68 2.02 15.84 -0.35
CA VAL A 68 2.52 17.06 0.31
C VAL A 68 3.99 16.98 0.71
N ALA A 69 4.49 15.80 1.08
CA ALA A 69 5.88 15.63 1.49
C ALA A 69 6.33 14.18 1.36
N ALA A 70 7.60 13.96 1.04
CA ALA A 70 8.19 12.63 1.02
C ALA A 70 8.39 12.04 2.43
N PHE A 71 8.49 10.71 2.54
CA PHE A 71 9.01 10.06 3.73
C PHE A 71 10.51 10.37 3.89
N LYS A 72 10.97 10.45 5.13
CA LYS A 72 12.39 10.66 5.43
C LYS A 72 13.17 9.35 5.59
N GLU A 73 12.50 8.34 6.13
CA GLU A 73 13.12 7.09 6.59
C GLU A 73 12.59 5.85 5.84
N ARG A 74 11.48 5.98 5.11
CA ARG A 74 10.90 4.88 4.35
C ARG A 74 11.37 4.91 2.92
N GLY A 75 11.62 3.73 2.35
CA GLY A 75 12.08 3.57 0.99
C GLY A 75 11.01 3.86 -0.07
N GLU A 76 11.34 3.56 -1.30
CA GLU A 76 10.52 3.77 -2.48
C GLU A 76 10.30 2.45 -3.22
N ILE A 77 9.12 2.29 -3.82
CA ILE A 77 8.80 1.17 -4.71
C ILE A 77 9.40 1.45 -6.08
N ASN A 78 10.46 0.73 -6.41
CA ASN A 78 11.09 0.75 -7.72
C ASN A 78 11.73 -0.62 -8.03
N ILE A 79 12.27 -0.78 -9.23
CA ILE A 79 12.88 -2.04 -9.68
C ILE A 79 14.01 -2.49 -8.75
N HIS A 80 14.81 -1.55 -8.27
CA HIS A 80 15.95 -1.86 -7.41
C HIS A 80 15.47 -2.40 -6.06
N SER A 81 14.68 -1.62 -5.31
CA SER A 81 14.27 -1.94 -3.94
C SER A 81 13.28 -3.10 -3.84
N PHE A 82 12.43 -3.32 -4.85
CA PHE A 82 11.40 -4.36 -4.85
C PHE A 82 11.72 -5.57 -5.72
N GLY A 83 12.74 -5.48 -6.55
CA GLY A 83 13.11 -6.54 -7.47
C GLY A 83 14.55 -7.00 -7.31
N GLU A 84 15.51 -6.12 -7.56
CA GLU A 84 16.93 -6.49 -7.62
C GLU A 84 17.50 -6.84 -6.24
N GLU A 85 17.27 -6.00 -5.23
CA GLU A 85 17.75 -6.27 -3.86
C GLU A 85 17.21 -7.59 -3.30
N PRO A 86 15.89 -7.88 -3.32
CA PRO A 86 15.36 -9.18 -2.85
C PRO A 86 15.89 -10.36 -3.64
N ARG A 87 16.00 -10.22 -4.97
CA ARG A 87 16.57 -11.27 -5.82
C ARG A 87 18.02 -11.57 -5.45
N ASP A 88 18.84 -10.53 -5.27
CA ASP A 88 20.25 -10.67 -4.93
C ASP A 88 20.43 -11.20 -3.51
N PHE A 89 19.60 -10.78 -2.56
CA PHE A 89 19.56 -11.34 -1.22
C PHE A 89 19.31 -12.86 -1.24
N LEU A 90 18.30 -13.30 -1.97
CA LEU A 90 18.00 -14.74 -2.10
C LEU A 90 19.13 -15.52 -2.77
N LYS A 91 19.75 -14.92 -3.79
CA LYS A 91 20.86 -15.52 -4.54
C LYS A 91 22.12 -15.72 -3.69
N HIS A 92 22.49 -14.70 -2.92
CA HIS A 92 23.68 -14.75 -2.06
C HIS A 92 23.45 -15.59 -0.80
N GLY A 93 22.24 -15.58 -0.25
CA GLY A 93 21.87 -16.27 0.97
C GLY A 93 21.71 -17.80 0.81
N ARG A 94 21.72 -18.31 -0.41
CA ARG A 94 21.53 -19.73 -0.73
C ARG A 94 20.29 -20.36 -0.08
N PHE A 95 19.19 -19.60 -0.09
CA PHE A 95 17.92 -20.05 0.49
C PHE A 95 17.20 -21.09 -0.36
N LEU A 96 17.58 -21.23 -1.63
CA LEU A 96 16.96 -22.16 -2.57
C LEU A 96 17.76 -23.46 -2.69
N PRO A 97 17.08 -24.60 -2.83
CA PRO A 97 17.73 -25.84 -3.23
C PRO A 97 18.54 -25.66 -4.52
N ALA A 98 19.72 -26.30 -4.61
CA ALA A 98 20.64 -26.11 -5.73
C ALA A 98 20.00 -26.45 -7.08
N GLU A 99 19.17 -27.50 -7.12
CA GLU A 99 18.45 -27.99 -8.30
C GLU A 99 17.38 -27.01 -8.81
N LEU A 100 16.82 -26.18 -7.96
CA LEU A 100 15.80 -25.19 -8.31
C LEU A 100 16.38 -23.80 -8.61
N SER A 101 17.57 -23.51 -8.12
CA SER A 101 18.17 -22.19 -8.13
C SER A 101 18.27 -21.59 -9.55
N SER A 102 18.75 -22.34 -10.52
CA SER A 102 18.90 -21.86 -11.90
C SER A 102 17.57 -21.53 -12.56
N VAL A 103 16.57 -22.39 -12.40
CA VAL A 103 15.23 -22.19 -12.97
C VAL A 103 14.54 -21.00 -12.31
N TYR A 104 14.58 -20.92 -10.98
CA TYR A 104 13.98 -19.83 -10.21
C TYR A 104 14.54 -18.47 -10.63
N PHE A 105 15.87 -18.30 -10.63
CA PHE A 105 16.47 -17.02 -11.02
C PHE A 105 16.28 -16.70 -12.50
N GLY A 106 16.20 -17.69 -13.38
CA GLY A 106 15.84 -17.47 -14.78
C GLY A 106 14.45 -16.85 -14.93
N VAL A 107 13.45 -17.34 -14.16
CA VAL A 107 12.09 -16.78 -14.16
C VAL A 107 12.06 -15.39 -13.52
N VAL A 108 12.76 -15.21 -12.39
CA VAL A 108 12.84 -13.89 -11.72
C VAL A 108 13.49 -12.84 -12.64
N ASP A 109 14.57 -13.17 -13.33
CA ASP A 109 15.24 -12.25 -14.26
C ASP A 109 14.32 -11.85 -15.42
N GLN A 110 13.52 -12.79 -15.95
CA GLN A 110 12.51 -12.48 -16.97
C GLN A 110 11.39 -11.56 -16.43
N ALA A 111 10.92 -11.82 -15.21
CA ALA A 111 9.90 -10.99 -14.57
C ALA A 111 10.41 -9.56 -14.32
N LEU A 112 11.64 -9.42 -13.83
CA LEU A 112 12.27 -8.12 -13.61
C LEU A 112 12.48 -7.35 -14.91
N GLU A 113 12.86 -8.03 -15.99
CA GLU A 113 12.96 -7.42 -17.30
C GLU A 113 11.60 -6.95 -17.82
N GLY A 114 10.53 -7.72 -17.59
CA GLY A 114 9.15 -7.34 -17.87
C GLY A 114 8.74 -6.09 -17.09
N ALA A 115 9.06 -6.04 -15.80
CA ALA A 115 8.77 -4.90 -14.95
C ALA A 115 9.56 -3.64 -15.38
N ARG A 116 10.85 -3.74 -15.73
CA ARG A 116 11.64 -2.61 -16.27
C ARG A 116 10.97 -2.01 -17.49
N ARG A 117 10.58 -2.84 -18.46
CA ARG A 117 9.85 -2.36 -19.65
C ARG A 117 8.54 -1.65 -19.32
N CYS A 118 7.86 -2.05 -18.25
CA CYS A 118 6.66 -1.35 -17.80
C CYS A 118 6.98 0.04 -17.25
N PHE A 119 8.03 0.16 -16.42
CA PHE A 119 8.49 1.46 -15.92
C PHE A 119 9.00 2.36 -17.05
N GLU A 120 9.80 1.84 -17.98
CA GLU A 120 10.29 2.58 -19.15
C GLU A 120 9.13 3.12 -20.00
N ARG A 121 8.10 2.29 -20.23
CA ARG A 121 6.91 2.69 -20.97
C ARG A 121 6.09 3.75 -20.24
N ALA A 122 6.04 3.69 -18.92
CA ALA A 122 5.34 4.67 -18.09
C ALA A 122 6.08 6.02 -18.04
N GLY A 123 7.40 6.03 -18.26
CA GLY A 123 8.22 7.22 -18.25
C GLY A 123 8.44 7.77 -16.84
N ASP A 124 8.49 9.09 -16.72
CA ASP A 124 8.68 9.78 -15.45
C ASP A 124 7.36 9.81 -14.67
N VAL A 125 7.21 8.86 -13.76
CA VAL A 125 5.99 8.71 -12.94
C VAL A 125 6.20 9.39 -11.59
N ALA A 126 5.30 10.31 -11.26
CA ALA A 126 5.30 10.96 -9.95
C ALA A 126 5.12 9.94 -8.83
N THR A 127 5.92 10.07 -7.78
CA THR A 127 5.82 9.25 -6.57
C THR A 127 5.27 10.05 -5.41
N LEU A 128 4.48 9.39 -4.57
CA LEU A 128 3.86 9.97 -3.40
C LEU A 128 3.90 8.97 -2.24
N ARG A 129 3.53 9.39 -1.04
CA ARG A 129 3.38 8.47 0.10
C ARG A 129 2.13 7.64 -0.08
N LEU A 130 2.31 6.34 -0.16
CA LEU A 130 1.26 5.34 -0.37
C LEU A 130 0.83 4.68 0.94
N HIS A 131 -0.32 4.03 0.92
CA HIS A 131 -0.64 2.96 1.87
C HIS A 131 0.37 1.81 1.71
N GLY A 132 0.59 1.40 0.46
CA GLY A 132 1.58 0.40 0.06
C GLY A 132 1.02 -1.02 -0.03
N ASP A 133 0.01 -1.34 0.79
CA ASP A 133 -0.67 -2.65 0.84
C ASP A 133 -2.20 -2.48 0.93
N CYS A 134 -2.79 -1.75 -0.02
CA CYS A 134 -4.19 -1.34 0.00
C CYS A 134 -5.14 -2.43 -0.55
N HIS A 135 -5.15 -3.62 0.06
CA HIS A 135 -6.09 -4.69 -0.28
C HIS A 135 -7.33 -4.70 0.63
N CYS A 136 -8.35 -5.48 0.29
CA CYS A 136 -9.63 -5.53 1.05
C CYS A 136 -9.46 -5.91 2.53
N GLY A 137 -8.44 -6.71 2.89
CA GLY A 137 -8.16 -7.09 4.27
C GLY A 137 -7.68 -5.93 5.14
N ASN A 138 -7.14 -4.86 4.54
CA ASN A 138 -6.65 -3.66 5.22
C ASN A 138 -7.68 -2.52 5.21
N VAL A 139 -8.93 -2.84 4.88
CA VAL A 139 -10.05 -1.91 4.91
C VAL A 139 -11.17 -2.49 5.79
N LEU A 140 -11.57 -1.74 6.81
CA LEU A 140 -12.70 -2.07 7.66
C LEU A 140 -13.91 -1.26 7.19
N TRP A 141 -14.81 -1.90 6.47
CA TRP A 141 -16.05 -1.28 6.00
C TRP A 141 -17.13 -1.32 7.06
N VAL A 142 -17.68 -0.16 7.40
CA VAL A 142 -18.80 -0.02 8.32
C VAL A 142 -20.03 0.39 7.53
N GLU A 143 -21.14 -0.34 7.69
CA GLU A 143 -22.41 -0.02 7.05
C GLU A 143 -23.22 1.00 7.85
N GLY A 144 -24.18 1.65 7.19
CA GLY A 144 -25.14 2.56 7.79
C GLY A 144 -24.75 4.03 7.70
N GLU A 145 -25.56 4.89 8.32
CA GLU A 145 -25.36 6.34 8.32
C GLU A 145 -24.05 6.71 9.02
N GLY A 146 -23.20 7.46 8.35
CA GLY A 146 -21.84 7.79 8.82
C GLY A 146 -20.84 6.64 8.73
N GLY A 147 -21.21 5.52 8.06
CA GLY A 147 -20.32 4.40 7.76
C GLY A 147 -19.30 4.73 6.66
N GLY A 148 -18.62 3.70 6.16
CA GLY A 148 -17.61 3.81 5.10
C GLY A 148 -16.33 3.06 5.45
N PRO A 149 -15.29 3.20 4.63
CA PRO A 149 -14.02 2.52 4.85
C PRO A 149 -13.24 3.15 6.01
N TRP A 150 -12.53 2.32 6.75
CA TRP A 150 -11.46 2.69 7.66
C TRP A 150 -10.20 1.95 7.23
N PHE A 151 -9.18 2.67 6.81
CA PHE A 151 -7.91 2.08 6.41
C PHE A 151 -7.05 1.79 7.64
N VAL A 152 -6.46 0.59 7.63
CA VAL A 152 -5.60 0.06 8.69
C VAL A 152 -4.32 -0.48 8.09
N ASP A 153 -3.33 -0.77 8.93
CA ASP A 153 -2.08 -1.42 8.54
C ASP A 153 -1.24 -0.63 7.52
N PHE A 154 -0.72 0.49 7.99
CA PHE A 154 0.19 1.35 7.22
C PHE A 154 1.67 0.95 7.34
N ASP A 155 1.95 -0.31 7.70
CA ASP A 155 3.33 -0.76 7.92
C ASP A 155 4.13 -0.78 6.62
N ASP A 156 3.49 -1.08 5.52
CA ASP A 156 4.06 -1.09 4.16
C ASP A 156 4.07 0.26 3.46
N SER A 157 3.66 1.34 4.15
CA SER A 157 3.67 2.69 3.58
C SER A 157 5.08 3.10 3.13
N ARG A 158 5.19 3.57 1.90
CA ARG A 158 6.44 4.02 1.28
C ARG A 158 6.19 5.01 0.14
N MET A 159 7.24 5.53 -0.45
CA MET A 159 7.11 6.30 -1.68
C MET A 159 6.83 5.37 -2.86
N GLY A 160 6.02 5.79 -3.81
CA GLY A 160 5.78 5.02 -5.02
C GLY A 160 4.68 5.61 -5.90
N PRO A 161 4.42 5.01 -7.07
CA PRO A 161 3.39 5.43 -7.99
C PRO A 161 1.99 5.11 -7.42
N ALA A 162 1.03 6.02 -7.59
CA ALA A 162 -0.34 5.91 -7.08
C ALA A 162 -1.03 4.57 -7.45
N VAL A 163 -0.70 4.00 -8.60
CA VAL A 163 -1.26 2.73 -9.07
C VAL A 163 -1.02 1.57 -8.10
N GLN A 164 0.00 1.65 -7.25
CA GLN A 164 0.26 0.61 -6.24
C GLN A 164 -0.91 0.40 -5.30
N ASP A 165 -1.58 1.45 -4.87
CA ASP A 165 -2.75 1.34 -3.99
C ASP A 165 -4.05 1.01 -4.75
N LEU A 166 -4.05 1.09 -6.09
CA LEU A 166 -5.24 0.87 -6.90
C LEU A 166 -5.35 -0.54 -7.46
N TRP A 167 -4.24 -1.15 -7.91
CA TRP A 167 -4.30 -2.46 -8.57
C TRP A 167 -4.78 -3.57 -7.64
N MET A 168 -4.56 -3.44 -6.33
CA MET A 168 -5.00 -4.42 -5.32
C MET A 168 -6.51 -4.45 -5.11
N LEU A 169 -7.24 -3.47 -5.65
CA LEU A 169 -8.70 -3.44 -5.66
C LEU A 169 -9.30 -4.23 -6.83
N LEU A 170 -8.46 -4.57 -7.81
CA LEU A 170 -8.89 -5.15 -9.08
C LEU A 170 -8.77 -6.67 -9.07
N SER A 171 -9.76 -7.36 -9.64
CA SER A 171 -9.79 -8.82 -9.70
C SER A 171 -10.46 -9.32 -10.99
N GLY A 172 -10.30 -10.62 -11.28
CA GLY A 172 -10.87 -11.24 -12.47
C GLY A 172 -10.00 -11.06 -13.71
N GLU A 173 -10.63 -11.20 -14.88
CA GLU A 173 -9.97 -11.08 -16.17
C GLU A 173 -9.72 -9.60 -16.55
N ARG A 174 -8.85 -9.38 -17.54
CA ARG A 174 -8.45 -8.04 -17.97
C ARG A 174 -9.62 -7.09 -18.27
N ALA A 175 -10.70 -7.61 -18.86
CA ALA A 175 -11.89 -6.82 -19.15
C ALA A 175 -12.60 -6.37 -17.85
N ASP A 176 -12.66 -7.26 -16.84
CA ASP A 176 -13.23 -6.96 -15.53
C ASP A 176 -12.39 -5.92 -14.80
N GLN A 177 -11.07 -6.12 -14.77
CA GLN A 177 -10.13 -5.18 -14.16
C GLN A 177 -10.17 -3.80 -14.80
N SER A 178 -10.33 -3.72 -16.14
CA SER A 178 -10.45 -2.44 -16.85
C SER A 178 -11.73 -1.70 -16.47
N ARG A 179 -12.84 -2.42 -16.28
CA ARG A 179 -14.09 -1.85 -15.83
C ARG A 179 -14.00 -1.37 -14.39
N GLN A 180 -13.48 -2.22 -13.49
CA GLN A 180 -13.27 -1.89 -12.09
C GLN A 180 -12.33 -0.68 -11.93
N LEU A 181 -11.28 -0.58 -12.72
CA LEU A 181 -10.39 0.58 -12.70
C LEU A 181 -11.12 1.87 -13.10
N ALA A 182 -12.04 1.80 -14.08
CA ALA A 182 -12.86 2.96 -14.44
C ALA A 182 -13.83 3.37 -13.32
N ASP A 183 -14.30 2.42 -12.50
CA ASP A 183 -15.14 2.71 -11.34
C ASP A 183 -14.35 3.34 -10.19
N VAL A 184 -13.05 3.01 -10.07
CA VAL A 184 -12.15 3.56 -9.04
C VAL A 184 -11.69 4.98 -9.36
N LEU A 185 -11.49 5.32 -10.64
CA LEU A 185 -10.94 6.61 -11.11
C LEU A 185 -12.02 7.70 -11.26
#